data_d853ee03c74b3627745797e78bc6be1a
#
_entry.id   d853ee03c74b3627745797e78bc6be1a
#
_cell.length_a   1.000
_cell.length_b   1.000
_cell.length_c   1.000
_cell.angle_alpha   90.00
_cell.angle_beta   90.00
_cell.angle_gamma   90.00
#
_symmetry.space_group_name_H-M   'P 1'
#
loop_
_entity.id
_entity.type
_entity.pdbx_description
1 polymer ?
#
loop_
_entity_poly.entity_id
_entity_poly.type
_entity_poly.pdbx_seq_one_letter_code
_entity_poly.pdbx_strand_id
1 'polypeptide(L)'
;MLWFSQEITRRLGNERFAGYVSKFDYGNTDVAGNAGKNDGLTRSWVNSSLEISPVEQAIFMRRLLAGELPVSDKAHAMTRAILPSFRAGGWTVHGKTGTTRLGDSADKRSDGWRSLGWFVGWANKDSRSIVFARLVIDTKRSDTPKGPQTRAVFLKELPNLADKSN
;
A
#
# COMPACT_ATOMS: atom_id res chain seq x y z
N MET A 1 -0.36 -5.40 -12.91
CA MET A 1 -1.39 -5.61 -11.85
C MET A 1 -2.31 -4.40 -11.62
N LEU A 2 -1.92 -3.17 -12.01
CA LEU A 2 -2.79 -1.98 -11.87
C LEU A 2 -4.14 -2.15 -12.57
N TRP A 3 -4.15 -2.68 -13.80
CA TRP A 3 -5.37 -2.92 -14.57
C TRP A 3 -6.42 -3.77 -13.81
N PHE A 4 -5.97 -4.74 -13.01
CA PHE A 4 -6.85 -5.62 -12.26
C PHE A 4 -7.58 -4.86 -11.13
N SER A 5 -6.85 -4.02 -10.38
CA SER A 5 -7.46 -3.16 -9.37
C SER A 5 -8.45 -2.16 -9.99
N GLN A 6 -8.09 -1.60 -11.15
CA GLN A 6 -8.97 -0.69 -11.90
C GLN A 6 -10.25 -1.39 -12.38
N GLU A 7 -10.16 -2.64 -12.80
CA GLU A 7 -11.34 -3.41 -13.20
C GLU A 7 -12.26 -3.71 -12.01
N ILE A 8 -11.69 -4.05 -10.84
CA ILE A 8 -12.47 -4.28 -9.62
C ILE A 8 -13.23 -3.00 -9.23
N THR A 9 -12.56 -1.86 -9.21
CA THR A 9 -13.20 -0.59 -8.81
C THR A 9 -14.25 -0.13 -9.83
N ARG A 10 -14.04 -0.33 -11.14
CA ARG A 10 -15.08 -0.09 -12.14
C ARG A 10 -16.32 -0.94 -11.91
N ARG A 11 -16.17 -2.23 -11.59
CA ARG A 11 -17.29 -3.13 -11.27
C ARG A 11 -18.00 -2.77 -9.98
N LEU A 12 -17.29 -2.25 -8.99
CA LEU A 12 -17.88 -1.73 -7.76
C LEU A 12 -18.74 -0.48 -8.02
N GLY A 13 -18.30 0.40 -8.89
CA GLY A 13 -18.87 1.71 -9.11
C GLY A 13 -18.48 2.73 -8.04
N ASN A 14 -18.73 4.01 -8.33
CA ASN A 14 -18.29 5.13 -7.49
C ASN A 14 -18.83 5.06 -6.06
N GLU A 15 -20.13 4.84 -5.91
CA GLU A 15 -20.80 4.84 -4.60
C GLU A 15 -20.25 3.76 -3.67
N ARG A 16 -20.14 2.52 -4.16
CA ARG A 16 -19.63 1.40 -3.35
C ARG A 16 -18.15 1.56 -3.04
N PHE A 17 -17.36 2.03 -4.01
CA PHE A 17 -15.93 2.27 -3.79
C PHE A 17 -15.72 3.34 -2.73
N ALA A 18 -16.34 4.51 -2.85
CA ALA A 18 -16.29 5.57 -1.84
C ALA A 18 -16.80 5.08 -0.48
N GLY A 19 -17.90 4.33 -0.47
CA GLY A 19 -18.47 3.76 0.74
C GLY A 19 -17.53 2.80 1.47
N TYR A 20 -16.76 1.95 0.75
CA TYR A 20 -15.75 1.10 1.38
C TYR A 20 -14.55 1.89 1.88
N VAL A 21 -14.04 2.84 1.11
CA VAL A 21 -12.89 3.67 1.53
C VAL A 21 -13.23 4.43 2.80
N SER A 22 -14.44 5.03 2.88
CA SER A 22 -14.95 5.70 4.08
C SER A 22 -15.12 4.75 5.27
N LYS A 23 -15.78 3.59 5.10
CA LYS A 23 -15.98 2.60 6.16
C LYS A 23 -14.67 2.02 6.69
N PHE A 24 -13.64 1.95 5.85
CA PHE A 24 -12.31 1.52 6.25
C PHE A 24 -11.53 2.60 6.99
N ASP A 25 -12.00 3.84 6.96
CA ASP A 25 -11.26 5.01 7.47
C ASP A 25 -9.86 5.07 6.81
N TYR A 26 -9.84 4.96 5.48
CA TYR A 26 -8.61 4.78 4.72
C TYR A 26 -8.05 6.12 4.24
N GLY A 27 -7.02 6.61 4.92
CA GLY A 27 -6.37 7.88 4.62
C GLY A 27 -7.34 9.07 4.62
N ASN A 28 -7.18 9.98 3.67
CA ASN A 28 -8.06 11.16 3.53
C ASN A 28 -9.46 10.86 2.94
N THR A 29 -9.74 9.60 2.59
CA THR A 29 -10.99 9.12 2.00
C THR A 29 -11.40 9.76 0.67
N ASP A 30 -10.55 10.58 0.06
CA ASP A 30 -10.85 11.25 -1.20
C ASP A 30 -10.62 10.32 -2.41
N VAL A 31 -11.71 9.92 -3.04
CA VAL A 31 -11.70 9.04 -4.22
C VAL A 31 -12.05 9.78 -5.52
N ALA A 32 -12.02 11.10 -5.55
CA ALA A 32 -12.39 11.90 -6.71
C ALA A 32 -11.50 11.66 -7.94
N GLY A 33 -10.23 11.36 -7.73
CA GLY A 33 -9.25 11.22 -8.81
C GLY A 33 -8.62 12.56 -9.20
N ASN A 34 -8.13 12.66 -10.43
CA ASN A 34 -7.54 13.91 -10.93
C ASN A 34 -8.62 14.96 -11.21
N ALA A 35 -8.36 16.19 -10.80
CA ALA A 35 -9.30 17.30 -11.01
C ALA A 35 -9.75 17.40 -12.47
N GLY A 36 -11.06 17.43 -12.69
CA GLY A 36 -11.67 17.55 -14.02
C GLY A 36 -11.55 16.32 -14.94
N LYS A 37 -11.04 15.17 -14.44
CA LYS A 37 -10.83 13.95 -15.26
C LYS A 37 -11.91 12.87 -15.09
N ASN A 38 -12.73 12.94 -14.05
CA ASN A 38 -13.71 11.90 -13.72
C ASN A 38 -13.11 10.48 -13.71
N ASP A 39 -11.89 10.33 -13.16
CA ASP A 39 -11.11 9.10 -13.20
C ASP A 39 -10.89 8.46 -11.81
N GLY A 40 -11.68 8.83 -10.82
CA GLY A 40 -11.55 8.39 -9.44
C GLY A 40 -11.49 6.87 -9.27
N LEU A 41 -12.34 6.12 -9.99
CA LEU A 41 -12.35 4.65 -9.98
C LEU A 41 -11.06 3.99 -10.48
N THR A 42 -10.19 4.73 -11.14
CA THR A 42 -9.00 4.16 -11.76
C THR A 42 -7.70 4.84 -11.37
N ARG A 43 -7.80 6.03 -10.80
CA ARG A 43 -6.63 6.87 -10.56
C ARG A 43 -6.54 7.44 -9.15
N SER A 44 -7.60 7.44 -8.34
CA SER A 44 -7.58 8.08 -7.02
C SER A 44 -6.37 7.66 -6.17
N TRP A 45 -6.02 6.37 -6.16
CA TRP A 45 -4.86 5.82 -5.42
C TRP A 45 -3.54 5.83 -6.22
N VAL A 46 -3.54 6.34 -7.45
CA VAL A 46 -2.37 6.35 -8.34
C VAL A 46 -1.85 7.78 -8.46
N ASN A 47 -1.22 8.27 -7.40
CA ASN A 47 -0.65 9.61 -7.37
C ASN A 47 -1.68 10.70 -7.67
N SER A 48 -2.85 10.60 -7.01
CA SER A 48 -3.98 11.51 -7.20
C SER A 48 -4.62 11.83 -5.84
N SER A 49 -5.95 11.86 -5.74
CA SER A 49 -6.67 12.40 -4.59
C SER A 49 -6.58 11.56 -3.31
N LEU A 50 -6.51 10.22 -3.42
CA LEU A 50 -6.50 9.34 -2.25
C LEU A 50 -5.09 9.23 -1.65
N GLU A 51 -4.89 9.82 -0.49
CA GLU A 51 -3.63 9.85 0.23
C GLU A 51 -3.73 9.10 1.55
N ILE A 52 -2.65 8.44 1.94
CA ILE A 52 -2.53 7.73 3.21
C ILE A 52 -1.09 7.81 3.74
N SER A 53 -0.94 8.08 5.02
CA SER A 53 0.35 8.06 5.69
C SER A 53 0.80 6.63 6.05
N PRO A 54 2.10 6.40 6.33
CA PRO A 54 2.57 5.10 6.81
C PRO A 54 1.92 4.65 8.13
N VAL A 55 1.58 5.59 9.01
CA VAL A 55 0.92 5.27 10.29
C VAL A 55 -0.50 4.77 10.04
N GLU A 56 -1.28 5.49 9.27
CA GLU A 56 -2.65 5.09 8.89
C GLU A 56 -2.65 3.75 8.16
N GLN A 57 -1.68 3.53 7.26
CA GLN A 57 -1.53 2.26 6.56
C GLN A 57 -1.21 1.10 7.52
N ALA A 58 -0.40 1.32 8.56
CA ALA A 58 -0.13 0.31 9.59
C ALA A 58 -1.40 0.02 10.43
N ILE A 59 -2.16 1.05 10.79
CA ILE A 59 -3.45 0.90 11.48
C ILE A 59 -4.43 0.09 10.61
N PHE A 60 -4.56 0.41 9.33
CA PHE A 60 -5.40 -0.35 8.39
C PHE A 60 -4.98 -1.83 8.32
N MET A 61 -3.67 -2.11 8.21
CA MET A 61 -3.15 -3.48 8.17
C MET A 61 -3.44 -4.24 9.46
N ARG A 62 -3.32 -3.60 10.63
CA ARG A 62 -3.68 -4.19 11.92
C ARG A 62 -5.17 -4.59 11.95
N ARG A 63 -6.05 -3.68 11.55
CA ARG A 63 -7.51 -3.93 11.47
C ARG A 63 -7.84 -5.07 10.50
N LEU A 64 -7.16 -5.13 9.34
CA LEU A 64 -7.31 -6.23 8.38
C LEU A 64 -6.96 -7.59 9.01
N LEU A 65 -5.86 -7.66 9.77
CA LEU A 65 -5.42 -8.89 10.42
C LEU A 65 -6.33 -9.30 11.56
N ALA A 66 -6.81 -8.36 12.35
CA ALA A 66 -7.73 -8.59 13.46
C ALA A 66 -9.16 -8.92 13.02
N GLY A 67 -9.50 -8.80 11.72
CA GLY A 67 -10.87 -9.01 11.24
C GLY A 67 -11.80 -7.85 11.58
N GLU A 68 -11.27 -6.66 11.88
CA GLU A 68 -12.03 -5.48 12.33
C GLU A 68 -12.55 -4.61 11.17
N LEU A 69 -12.17 -4.90 9.92
CA LEU A 69 -12.74 -4.17 8.78
C LEU A 69 -14.18 -4.64 8.51
N PRO A 70 -15.10 -3.74 8.11
CA PRO A 70 -16.52 -4.06 7.91
C PRO A 70 -16.75 -4.82 6.59
N VAL A 71 -16.16 -6.00 6.48
CA VAL A 71 -16.33 -6.96 5.39
C VAL A 71 -16.50 -8.37 5.95
N SER A 72 -16.88 -9.35 5.12
CA SER A 72 -17.06 -10.72 5.58
C SER A 72 -15.74 -11.40 5.99
N ASP A 73 -15.81 -12.40 6.88
CA ASP A 73 -14.66 -13.23 7.27
C ASP A 73 -13.99 -13.88 6.07
N LYS A 74 -14.78 -14.27 5.07
CA LYS A 74 -14.29 -14.80 3.80
C LYS A 74 -13.42 -13.77 3.08
N ALA A 75 -13.83 -12.48 3.02
CA ALA A 75 -13.04 -11.42 2.39
C ALA A 75 -11.73 -11.20 3.14
N HIS A 76 -11.74 -11.17 4.48
CA HIS A 76 -10.53 -11.12 5.29
C HIS A 76 -9.58 -12.29 5.00
N ALA A 77 -10.10 -13.53 5.02
CA ALA A 77 -9.29 -14.72 4.79
C ALA A 77 -8.67 -14.74 3.39
N MET A 78 -9.47 -14.45 2.35
CA MET A 78 -9.00 -14.41 0.97
C MET A 78 -7.97 -13.31 0.76
N THR A 79 -8.17 -12.11 1.32
CA THR A 79 -7.20 -11.01 1.20
C THR A 79 -5.85 -11.39 1.80
N ARG A 80 -5.85 -12.04 2.98
CA ARG A 80 -4.60 -12.55 3.58
C ARG A 80 -3.93 -13.62 2.73
N ALA A 81 -4.72 -14.53 2.15
CA ALA A 81 -4.22 -15.67 1.38
C ALA A 81 -3.55 -15.27 0.04
N ILE A 82 -4.01 -14.19 -0.60
CA ILE A 82 -3.47 -13.77 -1.91
C ILE A 82 -2.19 -12.94 -1.82
N LEU A 83 -1.79 -12.51 -0.61
CA LEU A 83 -0.58 -11.69 -0.47
C LEU A 83 0.68 -12.56 -0.61
N PRO A 84 1.68 -12.10 -1.40
CA PRO A 84 2.95 -12.80 -1.53
C PRO A 84 3.64 -12.99 -0.17
N SER A 85 4.31 -14.12 0.02
CA SER A 85 5.09 -14.41 1.22
C SER A 85 6.59 -14.43 0.92
N PHE A 86 7.40 -14.05 1.93
CA PHE A 86 8.86 -13.97 1.90
C PHE A 86 9.44 -14.51 3.20
N ARG A 87 10.74 -14.84 3.20
CA ARG A 87 11.48 -15.25 4.41
C ARG A 87 12.58 -14.23 4.74
N ALA A 88 12.72 -13.89 6.02
CA ALA A 88 13.72 -12.95 6.51
C ALA A 88 14.10 -13.23 7.97
N GLY A 89 15.28 -13.79 8.22
CA GLY A 89 15.79 -14.02 9.59
C GLY A 89 14.85 -14.82 10.52
N GLY A 90 14.24 -15.88 10.00
CA GLY A 90 13.26 -16.69 10.73
C GLY A 90 11.82 -16.16 10.68
N TRP A 91 11.60 -14.94 10.19
CA TRP A 91 10.27 -14.37 9.97
C TRP A 91 9.63 -14.86 8.68
N THR A 92 8.34 -15.15 8.72
CA THR A 92 7.48 -15.29 7.53
C THR A 92 6.80 -13.94 7.31
N VAL A 93 7.09 -13.31 6.19
CA VAL A 93 6.63 -11.94 5.85
C VAL A 93 5.60 -12.02 4.74
N HIS A 94 4.43 -11.45 4.94
CA HIS A 94 3.40 -11.28 3.93
C HIS A 94 3.28 -9.79 3.59
N GLY A 95 3.25 -9.44 2.32
CA GLY A 95 3.14 -8.02 2.00
C GLY A 95 3.08 -7.70 0.52
N LYS A 96 2.70 -6.47 0.24
CA LYS A 96 2.55 -5.94 -1.11
C LYS A 96 3.38 -4.68 -1.30
N THR A 97 4.05 -4.62 -2.45
CA THR A 97 4.78 -3.43 -2.89
C THR A 97 3.89 -2.52 -3.73
N GLY A 98 4.11 -1.22 -3.61
CA GLY A 98 3.62 -0.19 -4.51
C GLY A 98 4.79 0.63 -5.06
N THR A 99 4.68 1.09 -6.30
CA THR A 99 5.63 2.03 -6.91
C THR A 99 4.84 3.10 -7.63
N THR A 100 5.18 4.35 -7.38
CA THR A 100 4.66 5.50 -8.13
C THR A 100 5.74 6.58 -8.25
N ARG A 101 5.42 7.67 -8.89
CA ARG A 101 6.27 8.83 -9.07
C ARG A 101 5.60 10.04 -8.46
N LEU A 102 6.37 10.82 -7.69
CA LEU A 102 5.96 12.12 -7.17
C LEU A 102 6.59 13.22 -8.04
N GLY A 103 5.84 14.28 -8.27
CA GLY A 103 6.25 15.42 -9.07
C GLY A 103 5.28 15.71 -10.21
N ASP A 104 5.41 16.85 -10.84
CA ASP A 104 4.49 17.32 -11.85
C ASP A 104 4.58 16.44 -13.11
N SER A 105 3.49 15.71 -13.38
CA SER A 105 3.37 14.85 -14.56
C SER A 105 3.19 15.65 -15.86
N ALA A 106 2.93 16.95 -15.76
CA ALA A 106 2.72 17.84 -16.91
C ALA A 106 4.05 18.20 -17.61
N ASP A 107 5.16 18.20 -16.87
CA ASP A 107 6.48 18.47 -17.44
C ASP A 107 7.35 17.22 -17.53
N LYS A 108 7.27 16.52 -18.64
CA LYS A 108 8.14 15.38 -18.96
C LYS A 108 9.64 15.75 -19.05
N ARG A 109 9.96 17.05 -19.00
CA ARG A 109 11.33 17.59 -19.09
C ARG A 109 11.87 18.05 -17.73
N SER A 110 11.01 18.16 -16.70
CA SER A 110 11.50 18.56 -15.39
C SER A 110 12.22 17.39 -14.71
N ASP A 111 13.43 17.64 -14.23
CA ASP A 111 14.19 16.71 -13.36
C ASP A 111 13.52 16.49 -11.99
N GLY A 112 12.28 16.97 -11.83
CA GLY A 112 11.60 17.09 -10.56
C GLY A 112 10.85 15.82 -10.08
N TRP A 113 10.64 14.78 -10.92
CA TRP A 113 9.96 13.61 -10.43
C TRP A 113 10.88 12.67 -9.62
N ARG A 114 10.36 12.15 -8.53
CA ARG A 114 11.05 11.19 -7.65
C ARG A 114 10.27 9.91 -7.56
N SER A 115 10.96 8.76 -7.55
CA SER A 115 10.33 7.47 -7.33
C SER A 115 9.92 7.33 -5.87
N LEU A 116 8.71 6.82 -5.67
CA LEU A 116 8.15 6.46 -4.38
C LEU A 116 7.90 4.95 -4.34
N GLY A 117 8.33 4.30 -3.26
CA GLY A 117 8.14 2.87 -3.05
C GLY A 117 7.47 2.57 -1.72
N TRP A 118 6.38 1.81 -1.76
CA TRP A 118 5.73 1.21 -0.60
C TRP A 118 6.10 -0.25 -0.45
N PHE A 119 6.20 -0.70 0.79
CA PHE A 119 6.08 -2.10 1.18
C PHE A 119 5.27 -2.18 2.46
N VAL A 120 4.09 -2.80 2.40
CA VAL A 120 3.14 -2.90 3.50
C VAL A 120 2.74 -4.35 3.73
N GLY A 121 2.51 -4.72 5.00
CA GLY A 121 2.15 -6.09 5.33
C GLY A 121 2.31 -6.43 6.79
N TRP A 122 2.57 -7.71 7.04
CA TRP A 122 2.84 -8.24 8.37
C TRP A 122 3.92 -9.32 8.33
N ALA A 123 4.50 -9.60 9.49
CA ALA A 123 5.47 -10.67 9.65
C ALA A 123 5.18 -11.47 10.93
N ASN A 124 5.38 -12.79 10.85
CA ASN A 124 5.17 -13.72 11.96
C ASN A 124 6.46 -14.49 12.24
N LYS A 125 6.80 -14.64 13.52
CA LYS A 125 7.87 -15.52 13.99
C LYS A 125 7.47 -16.05 15.37
N ASP A 126 7.39 -17.36 15.50
CA ASP A 126 6.91 -18.05 16.69
C ASP A 126 5.53 -17.48 17.14
N SER A 127 5.39 -17.02 18.35
CA SER A 127 4.16 -16.37 18.88
C SER A 127 4.06 -14.87 18.56
N ARG A 128 5.07 -14.27 17.92
CA ARG A 128 5.12 -12.83 17.64
C ARG A 128 4.52 -12.54 16.28
N SER A 129 3.70 -11.48 16.22
CA SER A 129 3.15 -10.92 14.99
C SER A 129 3.36 -9.41 14.98
N ILE A 130 3.90 -8.88 13.90
CA ILE A 130 4.09 -7.44 13.71
C ILE A 130 3.47 -6.99 12.40
N VAL A 131 2.87 -5.82 12.36
CA VAL A 131 2.47 -5.13 11.13
C VAL A 131 3.52 -4.08 10.77
N PHE A 132 3.65 -3.80 9.50
CA PHE A 132 4.57 -2.78 9.02
C PHE A 132 4.02 -2.01 7.82
N ALA A 133 4.41 -0.75 7.73
CA ALA A 133 4.25 0.08 6.56
C ALA A 133 5.55 0.86 6.34
N ARG A 134 6.21 0.63 5.22
CA ARG A 134 7.43 1.33 4.85
C ARG A 134 7.21 2.12 3.57
N LEU A 135 7.46 3.41 3.65
CA LEU A 135 7.46 4.34 2.54
C LEU A 135 8.88 4.87 2.34
N VAL A 136 9.36 4.84 1.12
CA VAL A 136 10.65 5.44 0.74
C VAL A 136 10.43 6.33 -0.48
N ILE A 137 10.92 7.56 -0.39
CA ILE A 137 10.91 8.54 -1.49
C ILE A 137 12.36 8.79 -1.87
N ASP A 138 12.68 8.65 -3.14
CA ASP A 138 14.02 8.96 -3.65
C ASP A 138 14.30 10.47 -3.56
N THR A 139 15.53 10.82 -3.25
CA THR A 139 16.00 12.22 -3.26
C THR A 139 16.34 12.69 -4.66
N LYS A 140 16.58 11.76 -5.60
CA LYS A 140 16.92 12.02 -6.99
C LYS A 140 16.05 11.17 -7.92
N ARG A 141 15.99 11.56 -9.18
CA ARG A 141 15.35 10.75 -10.24
C ARG A 141 15.97 9.35 -10.32
N SER A 142 15.13 8.33 -10.42
CA SER A 142 15.54 6.94 -10.62
C SER A 142 14.51 6.22 -11.49
N ASP A 143 14.98 5.49 -12.48
CA ASP A 143 14.13 4.67 -13.37
C ASP A 143 13.90 3.26 -12.80
N THR A 144 14.58 2.90 -11.71
CA THR A 144 14.41 1.60 -11.07
C THR A 144 13.13 1.56 -10.23
N PRO A 145 12.30 0.50 -10.35
CA PRO A 145 11.08 0.38 -9.56
C PRO A 145 11.36 0.39 -8.06
N LYS A 146 10.87 1.42 -7.35
CA LYS A 146 11.20 1.65 -5.94
C LYS A 146 10.58 0.65 -4.97
N GLY A 147 9.37 0.18 -5.24
CA GLY A 147 8.69 -0.78 -4.36
C GLY A 147 9.47 -2.08 -4.14
N PRO A 148 9.94 -2.79 -5.17
CA PRO A 148 10.80 -3.95 -5.01
C PRO A 148 12.09 -3.67 -4.23
N GLN A 149 12.73 -2.51 -4.43
CA GLN A 149 13.91 -2.10 -3.65
C GLN A 149 13.55 -1.88 -2.18
N THR A 150 12.44 -1.17 -1.90
CA THR A 150 11.94 -0.94 -0.53
C THR A 150 11.70 -2.25 0.19
N ARG A 151 11.09 -3.24 -0.48
CA ARG A 151 10.93 -4.59 0.06
C ARG A 151 12.27 -5.26 0.35
N ALA A 152 13.19 -5.26 -0.62
CA ALA A 152 14.47 -5.95 -0.46
C ALA A 152 15.29 -5.41 0.72
N VAL A 153 15.31 -4.09 0.89
CA VAL A 153 15.95 -3.45 2.05
C VAL A 153 15.23 -3.79 3.34
N PHE A 154 13.91 -3.70 3.37
CA PHE A 154 13.11 -4.04 4.56
C PHE A 154 13.35 -5.49 5.02
N LEU A 155 13.37 -6.46 4.11
CA LEU A 155 13.59 -7.87 4.46
C LEU A 155 14.97 -8.11 5.08
N LYS A 156 15.99 -7.35 4.67
CA LYS A 156 17.33 -7.41 5.28
C LYS A 156 17.37 -6.80 6.69
N GLU A 157 16.62 -5.74 6.91
CA GLU A 157 16.62 -4.97 8.17
C GLU A 157 15.64 -5.55 9.21
N LEU A 158 14.61 -6.27 8.78
CA LEU A 158 13.52 -6.76 9.64
C LEU A 158 14.01 -7.49 10.90
N PRO A 159 14.98 -8.43 10.87
CA PRO A 159 15.44 -9.10 12.08
C PRO A 159 15.92 -8.11 13.14
N ASN A 160 16.74 -7.15 12.73
CA ASN A 160 17.30 -6.14 13.65
C ASN A 160 16.26 -5.13 14.15
N LEU A 161 15.26 -4.80 13.30
CA LEU A 161 14.17 -3.89 13.69
C LEU A 161 13.25 -4.56 14.71
N ALA A 162 12.92 -5.83 14.49
CA ALA A 162 12.04 -6.58 15.36
C ALA A 162 12.67 -6.89 16.74
N ASP A 163 13.99 -7.02 16.82
CA ASP A 163 14.71 -7.24 18.08
C ASP A 163 14.76 -5.98 18.97
N LYS A 164 14.68 -4.78 18.35
CA LYS A 164 14.64 -3.50 19.07
C LYS A 164 13.26 -3.13 19.62
N SER A 165 12.22 -3.85 19.21
CA SER A 165 10.84 -3.61 19.60
C SER A 165 10.39 -4.46 20.81
N ASN A 166 11.35 -4.98 21.58
CA ASN A 166 11.15 -5.71 22.84
C ASN A 166 11.34 -4.81 24.03
#